data_01600efb978539aa37547ab5374a4767
#
_entry.id   01600efb978539aa37547ab5374a4767
#
_cell.length_a   1.000
_cell.length_b   1.000
_cell.length_c   1.000
_cell.angle_alpha   90.00
_cell.angle_beta   90.00
_cell.angle_gamma   90.00
#
_symmetry.space_group_name_H-M   'P 1'
#
loop_
_entity.id
_entity.type
_entity.pdbx_description
1 polymer ?
#
loop_
_entity_poly.entity_id
_entity_poly.type
_entity_poly.pdbx_seq_one_letter_code
_entity_poly.pdbx_strand_id
1 'polypeptide(L)'
;MAQSYRNLYDAEKHSFRPREANGRFEAWPEEGKLKEWYGCMECNELQQGWFVPHDIPGMVELMGGTERVIADLDTMFDKTPTDFLWNAYYNHANEPVHHVPFLYNHLGQPWKTQKWSRFICDKAYKNKVEGLVGNEDVGQMSAWYVLAACGLYPVCPGDTRYEISSPVFEKTEIQVGEGNTFIIRANRNNPENTYIPIRLN
;
A
#
# COMPACT_ATOMS: atom_id res chain seq x y z
N MET A 1 -18.81 7.79 12.29
CA MET A 1 -17.69 8.44 11.59
C MET A 1 -16.86 7.45 10.78
N ALA A 2 -16.50 6.28 11.29
CA ALA A 2 -15.68 5.30 10.55
C ALA A 2 -16.22 4.85 9.17
N GLN A 3 -17.52 5.03 8.89
CA GLN A 3 -18.15 4.70 7.62
C GLN A 3 -18.37 5.93 6.70
N SER A 4 -17.87 7.11 7.08
CA SER A 4 -18.11 8.35 6.34
C SER A 4 -17.49 8.36 4.95
N TYR A 5 -16.44 7.56 4.72
CA TYR A 5 -15.80 7.40 3.40
C TYR A 5 -16.82 6.96 2.33
N ARG A 6 -17.84 6.16 2.69
CA ARG A 6 -18.90 5.71 1.79
C ARG A 6 -19.66 6.87 1.14
N ASN A 7 -19.76 8.01 1.83
CA ASN A 7 -20.42 9.21 1.30
C ASN A 7 -19.64 9.88 0.16
N LEU A 8 -18.35 9.58 0.04
CA LEU A 8 -17.49 10.15 -0.99
C LEU A 8 -17.37 9.25 -2.23
N TYR A 9 -17.87 8.01 -2.16
CA TYR A 9 -17.79 7.10 -3.29
C TYR A 9 -18.90 7.37 -4.32
N ASP A 10 -18.49 7.57 -5.57
CA ASP A 10 -19.36 7.68 -6.73
C ASP A 10 -19.37 6.36 -7.50
N ALA A 11 -20.49 5.64 -7.42
CA ALA A 11 -20.62 4.33 -8.08
C ALA A 11 -20.63 4.44 -9.63
N GLU A 12 -21.04 5.58 -10.19
CA GLU A 12 -21.03 5.81 -11.63
C GLU A 12 -19.61 5.97 -12.17
N LYS A 13 -18.76 6.68 -11.43
CA LYS A 13 -17.35 6.92 -11.79
C LYS A 13 -16.40 5.87 -11.20
N HIS A 14 -16.90 4.98 -10.35
CA HIS A 14 -16.12 4.02 -9.59
C HIS A 14 -14.91 4.65 -8.88
N SER A 15 -15.16 5.78 -8.19
CA SER A 15 -14.12 6.62 -7.60
C SER A 15 -14.62 7.32 -6.36
N PHE A 16 -13.73 7.57 -5.41
CA PHE A 16 -13.98 8.54 -4.38
C PHE A 16 -13.86 9.94 -4.98
N ARG A 17 -14.75 10.84 -4.58
CA ARG A 17 -14.83 12.18 -5.15
C ARG A 17 -15.10 13.21 -4.08
N PRO A 18 -14.52 14.40 -4.21
CA PRO A 18 -14.85 15.52 -3.32
C PRO A 18 -16.31 15.93 -3.49
N ARG A 19 -16.90 16.39 -2.39
CA ARG A 19 -18.26 16.96 -2.39
C ARG A 19 -18.23 18.42 -1.98
N GLU A 20 -19.04 19.20 -2.63
CA GLU A 20 -19.35 20.56 -2.24
C GLU A 20 -20.21 20.58 -0.94
N ALA A 21 -20.28 21.74 -0.28
CA ALA A 21 -21.06 21.91 0.95
C ALA A 21 -22.58 21.59 0.77
N ASN A 22 -23.11 21.69 -0.45
CA ASN A 22 -24.48 21.32 -0.78
C ASN A 22 -24.69 19.79 -0.98
N GLY A 23 -23.61 18.99 -0.80
CA GLY A 23 -23.64 17.54 -0.94
C GLY A 23 -23.49 17.00 -2.36
N ARG A 24 -23.36 17.85 -3.38
CA ARG A 24 -23.09 17.42 -4.75
C ARG A 24 -21.63 17.03 -4.92
N PHE A 25 -21.35 16.05 -5.78
CA PHE A 25 -19.99 15.79 -6.22
C PHE A 25 -19.48 16.98 -7.04
N GLU A 26 -18.23 17.34 -6.85
CA GLU A 26 -17.55 18.29 -7.72
C GLU A 26 -17.55 17.80 -9.17
N ALA A 27 -17.33 18.70 -10.12
CA ALA A 27 -17.27 18.35 -11.54
C ALA A 27 -16.19 17.29 -11.79
N TRP A 28 -16.52 16.24 -12.55
CA TRP A 28 -15.56 15.21 -12.91
C TRP A 28 -14.52 15.77 -13.86
N PRO A 29 -13.22 15.71 -13.54
CA PRO A 29 -12.18 16.26 -14.40
C PRO A 29 -12.00 15.42 -15.66
N GLU A 30 -11.43 16.04 -16.71
CA GLU A 30 -11.12 15.35 -17.97
C GLU A 30 -10.12 14.21 -17.78
N GLU A 31 -9.10 14.43 -16.95
CA GLU A 31 -8.08 13.45 -16.60
C GLU A 31 -8.59 12.30 -15.72
N GLY A 32 -9.85 12.40 -15.25
CA GLY A 32 -10.46 11.40 -14.39
C GLY A 32 -9.73 11.23 -13.07
N LYS A 33 -9.52 9.98 -12.65
CA LYS A 33 -8.80 9.64 -11.41
C LYS A 33 -7.34 10.11 -11.36
N LEU A 34 -6.75 10.49 -12.49
CA LEU A 34 -5.36 10.92 -12.57
C LEU A 34 -5.19 12.44 -12.35
N LYS A 35 -6.28 13.17 -12.16
CA LYS A 35 -6.23 14.61 -11.89
C LYS A 35 -5.58 14.87 -10.54
N GLU A 36 -4.39 15.45 -10.55
CA GLU A 36 -3.71 15.89 -9.33
C GLU A 36 -4.51 16.99 -8.63
N TRP A 37 -4.50 16.96 -7.29
CA TRP A 37 -5.16 17.94 -6.42
C TRP A 37 -6.70 17.93 -6.52
N TYR A 38 -7.30 16.90 -7.06
CA TYR A 38 -8.75 16.74 -7.09
C TYR A 38 -9.22 16.07 -5.80
N GLY A 39 -9.62 16.87 -4.83
CA GLY A 39 -10.11 16.40 -3.54
C GLY A 39 -9.07 15.88 -2.56
N CYS A 40 -7.80 15.89 -2.92
CA CYS A 40 -6.69 15.49 -2.06
C CYS A 40 -5.46 16.36 -2.29
N MET A 41 -4.54 16.38 -1.33
CA MET A 41 -3.28 17.12 -1.42
C MET A 41 -2.17 16.20 -1.91
N GLU A 42 -1.34 16.69 -2.83
CA GLU A 42 -0.13 16.00 -3.32
C GLU A 42 -0.40 14.59 -3.90
N CYS A 43 -1.59 14.34 -4.34
CA CYS A 43 -2.00 13.07 -4.90
C CYS A 43 -3.14 13.24 -5.91
N ASN A 44 -3.56 12.14 -6.48
CA ASN A 44 -4.76 12.02 -7.28
C ASN A 44 -5.70 10.94 -6.68
N GLU A 45 -6.89 10.82 -7.22
CA GLU A 45 -7.90 9.88 -6.76
C GLU A 45 -7.47 8.40 -6.90
N LEU A 46 -6.68 8.09 -7.93
CA LEU A 46 -6.15 6.73 -8.09
C LEU A 46 -5.24 6.31 -6.93
N GLN A 47 -4.51 7.27 -6.36
CA GLN A 47 -3.62 7.05 -5.22
C GLN A 47 -4.40 7.09 -3.90
N GLN A 48 -5.16 8.16 -3.66
CA GLN A 48 -5.86 8.38 -2.40
C GLN A 48 -7.06 7.44 -2.19
N GLY A 49 -7.67 6.95 -3.24
CA GLY A 49 -8.87 6.10 -3.18
C GLY A 49 -8.69 4.78 -2.41
N TRP A 50 -7.46 4.35 -2.17
CA TRP A 50 -7.15 3.17 -1.36
C TRP A 50 -7.08 3.45 0.14
N PHE A 51 -7.13 4.72 0.58
CA PHE A 51 -6.86 5.08 1.96
C PHE A 51 -8.06 4.86 2.90
N VAL A 52 -8.49 3.60 2.98
CA VAL A 52 -9.53 3.11 3.92
C VAL A 52 -8.95 1.93 4.74
N PRO A 53 -7.81 2.10 5.43
CA PRO A 53 -7.12 0.98 6.08
C PRO A 53 -7.92 0.36 7.23
N HIS A 54 -8.85 1.10 7.81
CA HIS A 54 -9.71 0.68 8.94
C HIS A 54 -10.92 -0.18 8.53
N ASP A 55 -11.27 -0.24 7.23
CA ASP A 55 -12.41 -1.01 6.71
C ASP A 55 -12.15 -1.50 5.27
N ILE A 56 -11.10 -2.29 5.09
CA ILE A 56 -10.75 -2.87 3.79
C ILE A 56 -11.90 -3.70 3.20
N PRO A 57 -12.57 -4.59 3.95
CA PRO A 57 -13.70 -5.35 3.39
C PRO A 57 -14.83 -4.44 2.89
N GLY A 58 -15.19 -3.40 3.65
CA GLY A 58 -16.21 -2.44 3.25
C GLY A 58 -15.82 -1.60 2.03
N MET A 59 -14.54 -1.24 1.91
CA MET A 59 -14.00 -0.59 0.71
C MET A 59 -14.09 -1.51 -0.50
N VAL A 60 -13.68 -2.77 -0.38
CA VAL A 60 -13.73 -3.77 -1.45
C VAL A 60 -15.16 -3.99 -1.94
N GLU A 61 -16.11 -4.15 -1.02
CA GLU A 61 -17.53 -4.25 -1.35
C GLU A 61 -18.02 -3.03 -2.14
N LEU A 62 -17.71 -1.84 -1.64
CA LEU A 62 -18.09 -0.56 -2.24
C LEU A 62 -17.55 -0.37 -3.66
N MET A 63 -16.31 -0.81 -3.89
CA MET A 63 -15.61 -0.73 -5.18
C MET A 63 -16.02 -1.81 -6.19
N GLY A 64 -16.96 -2.70 -5.84
CA GLY A 64 -17.50 -3.71 -6.76
C GLY A 64 -16.92 -5.11 -6.58
N GLY A 65 -16.28 -5.37 -5.45
CA GLY A 65 -15.84 -6.70 -5.05
C GLY A 65 -14.38 -7.03 -5.37
N THR A 66 -13.96 -8.17 -4.89
CA THR A 66 -12.55 -8.60 -4.87
C THR A 66 -11.91 -8.63 -6.26
N GLU A 67 -12.57 -9.21 -7.26
CA GLU A 67 -12.02 -9.33 -8.62
C GLU A 67 -11.77 -7.97 -9.26
N ARG A 68 -12.70 -7.03 -9.07
CA ARG A 68 -12.57 -5.67 -9.59
C ARG A 68 -11.41 -4.93 -8.92
N VAL A 69 -11.32 -5.02 -7.60
CA VAL A 69 -10.25 -4.35 -6.84
C VAL A 69 -8.88 -4.92 -7.21
N ILE A 70 -8.76 -6.23 -7.42
CA ILE A 70 -7.52 -6.85 -7.91
C ILE A 70 -7.14 -6.28 -9.29
N ALA A 71 -8.09 -6.19 -10.22
CA ALA A 71 -7.83 -5.66 -11.56
C ALA A 71 -7.39 -4.19 -11.55
N ASP A 72 -8.01 -3.38 -10.69
CA ASP A 72 -7.65 -1.97 -10.52
C ASP A 72 -6.25 -1.81 -9.90
N LEU A 73 -5.91 -2.62 -8.88
CA LEU A 73 -4.57 -2.66 -8.29
C LEU A 73 -3.51 -3.14 -9.29
N ASP A 74 -3.78 -4.22 -10.03
CA ASP A 74 -2.87 -4.72 -11.06
C ASP A 74 -2.60 -3.63 -12.11
N THR A 75 -3.64 -2.95 -12.57
CA THR A 75 -3.50 -1.85 -13.53
C THR A 75 -2.65 -0.70 -12.97
N MET A 76 -2.82 -0.36 -11.69
CA MET A 76 -2.03 0.67 -11.03
C MET A 76 -0.54 0.29 -10.98
N PHE A 77 -0.23 -0.93 -10.51
CA PHE A 77 1.15 -1.39 -10.39
C PHE A 77 1.82 -1.62 -11.75
N ASP A 78 1.12 -2.18 -12.74
CA ASP A 78 1.67 -2.43 -14.07
C ASP A 78 2.04 -1.15 -14.83
N LYS A 79 1.38 -0.03 -14.51
CA LYS A 79 1.67 1.29 -15.09
C LYS A 79 2.69 2.10 -14.27
N THR A 80 3.06 1.63 -13.09
CA THR A 80 4.02 2.32 -12.22
C THR A 80 5.42 2.24 -12.81
N PRO A 81 6.15 3.36 -12.93
CA PRO A 81 7.56 3.36 -13.30
C PRO A 81 8.41 2.54 -12.33
N THR A 82 9.35 1.77 -12.85
CA THR A 82 10.18 0.85 -12.04
C THR A 82 11.20 1.53 -11.14
N ASP A 83 11.44 2.82 -11.33
CA ASP A 83 12.29 3.65 -10.46
C ASP A 83 11.56 4.21 -9.25
N PHE A 84 10.24 4.08 -9.21
CA PHE A 84 9.34 4.58 -8.16
C PHE A 84 9.47 6.08 -7.86
N LEU A 85 10.03 6.86 -8.78
CA LEU A 85 10.01 8.32 -8.67
C LEU A 85 8.57 8.84 -8.76
N TRP A 86 8.38 10.13 -8.46
CA TRP A 86 7.07 10.76 -8.46
C TRP A 86 6.30 10.49 -9.76
N ASN A 87 5.11 9.90 -9.64
CA ASN A 87 4.29 9.48 -10.79
C ASN A 87 2.80 9.47 -10.44
N ALA A 88 1.95 9.34 -11.44
CA ALA A 88 0.49 9.36 -11.29
C ALA A 88 -0.14 8.02 -10.87
N TYR A 89 0.62 6.94 -10.79
CA TYR A 89 0.16 5.60 -10.40
C TYR A 89 0.58 5.27 -8.97
N TYR A 90 1.20 4.13 -8.70
CA TYR A 90 1.71 3.86 -7.37
C TYR A 90 2.94 4.75 -7.09
N ASN A 91 2.72 5.80 -6.33
CA ASN A 91 3.74 6.80 -6.02
C ASN A 91 4.38 6.52 -4.66
N HIS A 92 5.38 5.64 -4.61
CA HIS A 92 6.04 5.28 -3.35
C HIS A 92 6.73 6.46 -2.65
N ALA A 93 6.99 7.55 -3.38
CA ALA A 93 7.52 8.78 -2.83
C ALA A 93 6.53 9.55 -1.93
N ASN A 94 5.28 9.08 -1.78
CA ASN A 94 4.24 9.71 -0.98
C ASN A 94 3.48 8.68 -0.13
N GLU A 95 3.27 8.96 1.16
CA GLU A 95 2.82 8.03 2.19
C GLU A 95 1.40 7.47 2.01
N PRO A 96 0.42 8.18 1.42
CA PRO A 96 -0.94 7.67 1.31
C PRO A 96 -1.07 6.30 0.63
N VAL A 97 -0.07 5.89 -0.16
CA VAL A 97 -0.07 4.60 -0.87
C VAL A 97 0.74 3.50 -0.19
N HIS A 98 1.42 3.77 0.92
CA HIS A 98 2.37 2.84 1.53
C HIS A 98 1.75 1.50 1.96
N HIS A 99 0.47 1.45 2.29
CA HIS A 99 -0.27 0.23 2.64
C HIS A 99 -0.75 -0.55 1.40
N VAL A 100 -0.81 0.07 0.22
CA VAL A 100 -1.44 -0.50 -0.98
C VAL A 100 -0.82 -1.82 -1.44
N PRO A 101 0.51 -2.04 -1.41
CA PRO A 101 1.10 -3.34 -1.77
C PRO A 101 0.61 -4.50 -0.91
N PHE A 102 0.17 -4.22 0.32
CA PHE A 102 -0.28 -5.22 1.28
C PHE A 102 -1.78 -5.54 1.18
N LEU A 103 -2.55 -4.76 0.42
CA LEU A 103 -3.98 -5.01 0.19
C LEU A 103 -4.24 -6.36 -0.48
N TYR A 104 -3.32 -6.86 -1.28
CA TYR A 104 -3.46 -8.16 -1.93
C TYR A 104 -3.59 -9.33 -0.95
N ASN A 105 -3.05 -9.23 0.27
CA ASN A 105 -3.27 -10.23 1.32
C ASN A 105 -4.76 -10.35 1.68
N HIS A 106 -5.46 -9.22 1.78
CA HIS A 106 -6.89 -9.16 2.06
C HIS A 106 -7.76 -9.66 0.88
N LEU A 107 -7.18 -9.73 -0.31
CA LEU A 107 -7.85 -10.17 -1.55
C LEU A 107 -7.52 -11.63 -1.93
N GLY A 108 -6.85 -12.38 -1.03
CA GLY A 108 -6.49 -13.77 -1.26
C GLY A 108 -5.34 -13.98 -2.28
N GLN A 109 -4.56 -12.93 -2.56
CA GLN A 109 -3.43 -12.98 -3.49
C GLN A 109 -2.08 -12.58 -2.82
N PRO A 110 -1.68 -13.26 -1.73
CA PRO A 110 -0.50 -12.87 -0.95
C PRO A 110 0.81 -12.88 -1.75
N TRP A 111 0.90 -13.66 -2.81
CA TRP A 111 2.07 -13.66 -3.69
C TRP A 111 2.30 -12.30 -4.39
N LYS A 112 1.22 -11.53 -4.65
CA LYS A 112 1.35 -10.17 -5.21
C LYS A 112 1.88 -9.19 -4.16
N THR A 113 1.43 -9.30 -2.91
CA THR A 113 2.05 -8.57 -1.79
C THR A 113 3.54 -8.88 -1.71
N GLN A 114 3.93 -10.16 -1.74
CA GLN A 114 5.33 -10.59 -1.69
C GLN A 114 6.15 -10.03 -2.86
N LYS A 115 5.61 -10.11 -4.07
CA LYS A 115 6.23 -9.55 -5.29
C LYS A 115 6.49 -8.05 -5.13
N TRP A 116 5.44 -7.29 -4.85
CA TRP A 116 5.53 -5.84 -4.88
C TRP A 116 6.30 -5.28 -3.69
N SER A 117 6.09 -5.77 -2.48
CA SER A 117 6.85 -5.31 -1.31
C SER A 117 8.36 -5.53 -1.49
N ARG A 118 8.76 -6.73 -1.98
CA ARG A 118 10.16 -7.02 -2.24
C ARG A 118 10.73 -6.14 -3.35
N PHE A 119 10.00 -5.98 -4.45
CA PHE A 119 10.42 -5.16 -5.58
C PHE A 119 10.59 -3.68 -5.18
N ILE A 120 9.69 -3.15 -4.36
CA ILE A 120 9.82 -1.79 -3.83
C ILE A 120 11.04 -1.66 -2.93
N CYS A 121 11.27 -2.60 -2.00
CA CYS A 121 12.50 -2.61 -1.18
C CYS A 121 13.77 -2.56 -2.04
N ASP A 122 13.80 -3.30 -3.15
CA ASP A 122 14.97 -3.38 -4.02
C ASP A 122 15.18 -2.14 -4.89
N LYS A 123 14.11 -1.46 -5.30
CA LYS A 123 14.16 -0.38 -6.31
C LYS A 123 14.03 1.02 -5.74
N ALA A 124 13.18 1.19 -4.72
CA ALA A 124 12.90 2.51 -4.15
C ALA A 124 13.92 2.96 -3.09
N TYR A 125 14.78 2.04 -2.61
CA TYR A 125 15.74 2.31 -1.54
C TYR A 125 17.15 1.95 -1.95
N LYS A 126 18.11 2.78 -1.54
CA LYS A 126 19.54 2.60 -1.85
C LYS A 126 20.39 2.98 -0.65
N ASN A 127 21.51 2.27 -0.47
CA ASN A 127 22.48 2.59 0.59
C ASN A 127 23.39 3.75 0.17
N LYS A 128 22.85 4.96 0.17
CA LYS A 128 23.54 6.22 -0.13
C LYS A 128 22.76 7.41 0.45
N VAL A 129 23.34 8.61 0.43
CA VAL A 129 22.70 9.83 0.98
C VAL A 129 21.35 10.10 0.28
N GLU A 130 21.30 10.06 -1.07
CA GLU A 130 20.06 10.17 -1.84
C GLU A 130 19.41 8.78 -2.05
N GLY A 131 19.25 8.03 -0.96
CA GLY A 131 18.78 6.64 -1.00
C GLY A 131 17.28 6.46 -1.05
N LEU A 132 16.50 7.51 -0.86
CA LEU A 132 15.03 7.50 -0.89
C LEU A 132 14.51 8.06 -2.22
N VAL A 133 13.35 7.57 -2.66
CA VAL A 133 12.68 8.08 -3.87
C VAL A 133 11.84 9.33 -3.62
N GLY A 134 11.67 9.73 -2.37
CA GLY A 134 10.91 10.90 -1.91
C GLY A 134 11.51 11.50 -0.64
N ASN A 135 10.75 12.36 0.02
CA ASN A 135 11.12 12.90 1.32
C ASN A 135 11.01 11.81 2.40
N GLU A 136 11.75 11.99 3.49
CA GLU A 136 11.72 11.05 4.63
C GLU A 136 10.38 11.09 5.39
N ASP A 137 9.79 12.28 5.47
CA ASP A 137 8.50 12.60 6.09
C ASP A 137 8.34 12.00 7.50
N VAL A 138 9.11 12.59 8.40
CA VAL A 138 9.14 12.27 9.84
C VAL A 138 9.48 10.79 10.10
N GLY A 139 10.27 10.18 9.22
CA GLY A 139 10.73 8.79 9.36
C GLY A 139 9.82 7.74 8.71
N GLN A 140 8.74 8.14 8.03
CA GLN A 140 7.78 7.21 7.42
C GLN A 140 8.43 6.35 6.33
N MET A 141 9.25 6.94 5.47
CA MET A 141 9.91 6.20 4.39
C MET A 141 10.87 5.14 4.92
N SER A 142 11.71 5.50 5.90
CA SER A 142 12.61 4.55 6.55
C SER A 142 11.86 3.49 7.35
N ALA A 143 10.80 3.86 8.06
CA ALA A 143 9.96 2.91 8.81
C ALA A 143 9.29 1.89 7.87
N TRP A 144 8.80 2.34 6.72
CA TRP A 144 8.24 1.43 5.72
C TRP A 144 9.27 0.39 5.27
N TYR A 145 10.48 0.84 4.91
CA TYR A 145 11.54 -0.06 4.49
C TYR A 145 11.91 -1.06 5.58
N VAL A 146 12.12 -0.60 6.82
CA VAL A 146 12.49 -1.48 7.94
C VAL A 146 11.44 -2.57 8.16
N LEU A 147 10.17 -2.20 8.21
CA LEU A 147 9.08 -3.16 8.43
C LEU A 147 8.91 -4.12 7.25
N ALA A 148 8.85 -3.61 6.01
CA ALA A 148 8.71 -4.41 4.81
C ALA A 148 9.91 -5.36 4.61
N ALA A 149 11.14 -4.88 4.86
CA ALA A 149 12.35 -5.68 4.78
C ALA A 149 12.43 -6.78 5.86
N CYS A 150 11.78 -6.57 7.01
CA CYS A 150 11.56 -7.62 8.02
C CYS A 150 10.48 -8.62 7.61
N GLY A 151 9.69 -8.33 6.59
CA GLY A 151 8.60 -9.18 6.11
C GLY A 151 7.25 -8.94 6.78
N LEU A 152 7.06 -7.79 7.42
CA LEU A 152 5.85 -7.41 8.16
C LEU A 152 5.42 -5.98 7.79
N TYR A 153 4.11 -5.71 7.81
CA TYR A 153 3.62 -4.34 7.68
C TYR A 153 2.26 -4.15 8.35
N PRO A 154 2.06 -3.09 9.18
CA PRO A 154 0.75 -2.75 9.76
C PRO A 154 -0.04 -1.91 8.75
N VAL A 155 -1.03 -2.50 8.09
CA VAL A 155 -1.87 -1.78 7.12
C VAL A 155 -2.74 -0.73 7.80
N CYS A 156 -3.27 -1.05 8.98
CA CYS A 156 -4.08 -0.12 9.77
C CYS A 156 -3.33 0.25 11.05
N PRO A 157 -2.82 1.47 11.18
CA PRO A 157 -2.23 1.94 12.44
C PRO A 157 -3.21 1.80 13.61
N GLY A 158 -2.76 1.19 14.71
CA GLY A 158 -3.59 0.91 15.88
C GLY A 158 -4.31 -0.45 15.85
N ASP A 159 -4.31 -1.18 14.75
CA ASP A 159 -4.63 -2.61 14.73
C ASP A 159 -3.44 -3.43 15.25
N THR A 160 -3.73 -4.59 15.83
CA THR A 160 -2.71 -5.52 16.34
C THR A 160 -2.22 -6.51 15.27
N ARG A 161 -2.78 -6.45 14.07
CA ARG A 161 -2.45 -7.34 12.95
C ARG A 161 -1.34 -6.77 12.09
N TYR A 162 -0.45 -7.66 11.65
CA TYR A 162 0.58 -7.35 10.67
C TYR A 162 0.41 -8.24 9.45
N GLU A 163 0.50 -7.63 8.29
CA GLU A 163 0.53 -8.36 7.02
C GLU A 163 1.92 -8.98 6.81
N ILE A 164 1.93 -10.23 6.34
CA ILE A 164 3.17 -10.94 6.02
C ILE A 164 3.52 -10.65 4.55
N SER A 165 4.78 -10.30 4.33
CA SER A 165 5.35 -10.06 3.00
C SER A 165 6.62 -10.89 2.78
N SER A 166 7.42 -10.56 1.77
CA SER A 166 8.68 -11.24 1.49
C SER A 166 9.85 -10.50 2.15
N PRO A 167 10.46 -11.03 3.23
CA PRO A 167 11.55 -10.36 3.93
C PRO A 167 12.80 -10.25 3.04
N VAL A 168 13.56 -9.16 3.23
CA VAL A 168 14.89 -8.96 2.60
C VAL A 168 15.96 -9.71 3.38
N PHE A 169 15.80 -9.79 4.71
CA PHE A 169 16.78 -10.39 5.61
C PHE A 169 16.52 -11.88 5.83
N GLU A 170 17.58 -12.69 5.96
CA GLU A 170 17.49 -14.11 6.31
C GLU A 170 17.00 -14.30 7.75
N LYS A 171 17.32 -13.37 8.63
CA LYS A 171 16.93 -13.39 10.04
C LYS A 171 16.72 -11.99 10.56
N THR A 172 15.63 -11.79 11.26
CA THR A 172 15.36 -10.57 12.04
C THR A 172 15.02 -10.94 13.47
N GLU A 173 15.59 -10.23 14.42
CA GLU A 173 15.31 -10.37 15.85
C GLU A 173 14.79 -9.05 16.40
N ILE A 174 13.57 -9.08 16.95
CA ILE A 174 12.89 -7.89 17.50
C ILE A 174 12.71 -8.12 19.01
N GLN A 175 13.23 -7.20 19.81
CA GLN A 175 13.00 -7.21 21.26
C GLN A 175 11.59 -6.69 21.55
N VAL A 176 10.74 -7.52 22.15
CA VAL A 176 9.30 -7.23 22.34
C VAL A 176 8.90 -7.02 23.81
N GLY A 177 9.82 -6.56 24.63
CA GLY A 177 9.61 -6.30 26.04
C GLY A 177 9.83 -7.52 26.94
N GLU A 178 9.97 -7.28 28.25
CA GLU A 178 10.20 -8.30 29.29
C GLU A 178 11.29 -9.33 28.98
N GLY A 179 12.28 -8.96 28.16
CA GLY A 179 13.36 -9.85 27.74
C GLY A 179 13.00 -10.86 26.66
N ASN A 180 11.79 -10.80 26.09
CA ASN A 180 11.34 -11.65 24.99
C ASN A 180 11.86 -11.14 23.65
N THR A 181 12.12 -12.08 22.74
CA THR A 181 12.56 -11.80 21.37
C THR A 181 11.62 -12.46 20.37
N PHE A 182 11.07 -11.66 19.47
CA PHE A 182 10.34 -12.15 18.29
C PHE A 182 11.33 -12.38 17.15
N ILE A 183 11.35 -13.59 16.58
CA ILE A 183 12.33 -13.98 15.56
C ILE A 183 11.61 -14.32 14.27
N ILE A 184 12.01 -13.65 13.18
CA ILE A 184 11.61 -13.98 11.81
C ILE A 184 12.79 -14.68 11.14
N ARG A 185 12.56 -15.85 10.54
CA ARG A 185 13.56 -16.58 9.76
C ARG A 185 13.04 -16.85 8.35
N ALA A 186 13.75 -16.36 7.35
CA ALA A 186 13.47 -16.60 5.95
C ALA A 186 14.47 -17.63 5.39
N ASN A 187 14.07 -18.90 5.41
CA ASN A 187 14.90 -19.98 4.92
C ASN A 187 15.07 -19.88 3.40
N ARG A 188 16.33 -20.02 2.90
CA ARG A 188 16.69 -19.91 1.49
C ARG A 188 16.35 -18.55 0.88
N ASN A 189 16.44 -17.50 1.67
CA ASN A 189 16.21 -16.15 1.19
C ASN A 189 17.33 -15.73 0.24
N ASN A 190 16.97 -15.41 -1.00
CA ASN A 190 17.84 -14.83 -2.01
C ASN A 190 16.98 -14.00 -2.98
N PRO A 191 17.58 -13.18 -3.86
CA PRO A 191 16.82 -12.34 -4.80
C PRO A 191 15.86 -13.11 -5.72
N GLU A 192 16.14 -14.38 -6.01
CA GLU A 192 15.30 -15.22 -6.88
C GLU A 192 14.13 -15.86 -6.14
N ASN A 193 14.23 -16.00 -4.81
CA ASN A 193 13.23 -16.63 -3.95
C ASN A 193 12.31 -15.59 -3.29
N THR A 194 11.59 -14.82 -4.10
CA THR A 194 10.66 -13.81 -3.60
C THR A 194 9.44 -14.40 -2.89
N TYR A 195 8.99 -15.59 -3.32
CA TYR A 195 7.73 -16.15 -2.85
C TYR A 195 7.91 -17.09 -1.66
N ILE A 196 7.10 -16.85 -0.63
CA ILE A 196 7.03 -17.71 0.56
C ILE A 196 5.90 -18.72 0.34
N PRO A 197 6.17 -20.04 0.34
CA PRO A 197 5.09 -21.01 0.28
C PRO A 197 4.27 -20.94 1.57
N ILE A 198 2.99 -20.60 1.44
CA ILE A 198 2.04 -20.66 2.55
C ILE A 198 1.69 -22.14 2.76
N ARG A 199 2.08 -22.69 3.91
CA ARG A 199 1.56 -23.97 4.39
C ARG A 199 0.41 -23.67 5.35
N LEU A 200 -0.80 -24.03 4.93
CA LEU A 200 -1.92 -24.14 5.85
C LEU A 200 -1.73 -25.44 6.65
N ASN A 201 -1.53 -25.31 7.95
CA ASN A 201 -1.52 -26.43 8.88
C ASN A 201 -2.93 -26.71 9.39
#